data_73b5431b253c9522ba3e8accd5d90c2c
#
_entry.id   73b5431b253c9522ba3e8accd5d90c2c
#
_cell.length_a   1.000
_cell.length_b   1.000
_cell.length_c   1.000
_cell.angle_alpha   90.00
_cell.angle_beta   90.00
_cell.angle_gamma   90.00
#
_symmetry.space_group_name_H-M   'P 1'
#
loop_
_entity.id
_entity.type
_entity.pdbx_description
1 polymer ?
#
loop_
_entity_poly.entity_id
_entity_poly.type
_entity_poly.pdbx_seq_one_letter_code
_entity_poly.pdbx_strand_id
1 'polypeptide(L)'
;MIEENRIRENLSVFSFPRLSGTEFEKKSFNLAKEKIEDLNLTPSVQKFSFSTFYSRIYPKFGLILLFWLHFTLFFNIYWVFTLLSLILTLMMFLVLIFITRNPEKIQFGKTLNSQNLYIKLPSKSIYKKKTINSDKNILLFSHLDSKGQILPIKFRIQSYFIWFFSFIFGILINTVNYFLFMGSFLWLFIIGVIMLGINFISTIIITINSTNNKSKGAIDNASGVSCVLELLRYYSNPEFRLDNFNLWFVFTGAEESGTMGIRNFYKLIKDFDREKTYIINFDGIAKRFILYDHGLLNNKNYKSYNFILENKDIMRMERAHKIYIGIYSDGLFLLNKKFQGLGAGDKSGQMYVHSINDTIDKIDPKVLKKLCQFITILLKDIDK
;
A
#
# COMPACT_ATOMS: atom_id res chain seq x y z
N MET A 1 22.44 -18.57 6.49
CA MET A 1 22.83 -17.28 5.84
C MET A 1 21.77 -16.84 4.86
N ILE A 2 21.67 -15.53 4.60
CA ILE A 2 20.80 -14.97 3.56
C ILE A 2 21.37 -15.29 2.18
N GLU A 3 20.61 -15.93 1.32
CA GLU A 3 21.09 -16.43 0.02
C GLU A 3 20.30 -15.87 -1.17
N GLU A 4 21.03 -15.40 -2.18
CA GLU A 4 20.47 -14.82 -3.40
C GLU A 4 19.66 -15.84 -4.21
N ASN A 5 20.14 -17.07 -4.33
CA ASN A 5 19.48 -18.10 -5.13
C ASN A 5 18.07 -18.44 -4.62
N ARG A 6 17.90 -18.54 -3.30
CA ARG A 6 16.56 -18.76 -2.70
C ARG A 6 15.63 -17.57 -2.89
N ILE A 7 16.16 -16.34 -2.78
CA ILE A 7 15.39 -15.14 -3.07
C ILE A 7 14.93 -15.15 -4.54
N ARG A 8 15.82 -15.51 -5.47
CA ARG A 8 15.52 -15.62 -6.90
C ARG A 8 14.47 -16.71 -7.18
N GLU A 9 14.57 -17.85 -6.52
CA GLU A 9 13.58 -18.93 -6.61
C GLU A 9 12.21 -18.45 -6.13
N ASN A 10 12.13 -17.89 -4.92
CA ASN A 10 10.88 -17.36 -4.37
C ASN A 10 10.28 -16.29 -5.28
N LEU A 11 11.10 -15.36 -5.77
CA LEU A 11 10.67 -14.34 -6.72
C LEU A 11 10.04 -14.95 -7.99
N SER A 12 10.62 -16.02 -8.53
CA SER A 12 10.07 -16.74 -9.67
C SER A 12 8.75 -17.42 -9.34
N VAL A 13 8.66 -18.07 -8.20
CA VAL A 13 7.47 -18.80 -7.75
C VAL A 13 6.27 -17.86 -7.55
N PHE A 14 6.49 -16.64 -7.02
CA PHE A 14 5.43 -15.70 -6.74
C PHE A 14 5.14 -14.69 -7.85
N SER A 15 5.91 -14.67 -8.94
CA SER A 15 5.71 -13.74 -10.06
C SER A 15 4.69 -14.25 -11.09
N PHE A 16 3.42 -14.27 -10.70
CA PHE A 16 2.27 -14.58 -11.56
C PHE A 16 1.07 -13.72 -11.18
N PRO A 17 0.07 -13.55 -12.07
CA PRO A 17 -1.12 -12.77 -11.75
C PRO A 17 -1.87 -13.33 -10.53
N ARG A 18 -2.13 -12.49 -9.51
CA ARG A 18 -2.66 -12.90 -8.19
C ARG A 18 -3.71 -11.92 -7.67
N LEU A 19 -4.68 -11.54 -8.51
CA LEU A 19 -5.66 -10.51 -8.13
C LEU A 19 -6.43 -10.92 -6.87
N SER A 20 -6.60 -9.96 -5.97
CA SER A 20 -7.33 -10.09 -4.69
C SER A 20 -8.69 -10.78 -4.85
N GLY A 21 -8.96 -11.78 -4.01
CA GLY A 21 -10.22 -12.53 -3.97
C GLY A 21 -10.43 -13.50 -5.12
N THR A 22 -9.36 -13.87 -5.84
CA THR A 22 -9.40 -14.89 -6.92
C THR A 22 -8.71 -16.19 -6.49
N GLU A 23 -8.93 -17.27 -7.25
CA GLU A 23 -8.21 -18.53 -7.05
C GLU A 23 -6.69 -18.39 -7.23
N PHE A 24 -6.25 -17.37 -7.96
CA PHE A 24 -4.82 -17.07 -8.11
C PHE A 24 -4.21 -16.48 -6.84
N GLU A 25 -4.92 -15.58 -6.13
CA GLU A 25 -4.49 -15.14 -4.79
C GLU A 25 -4.45 -16.33 -3.82
N LYS A 26 -5.46 -17.20 -3.84
CA LYS A 26 -5.50 -18.41 -3.03
C LYS A 26 -4.33 -19.36 -3.36
N LYS A 27 -3.95 -19.47 -4.64
CA LYS A 27 -2.74 -20.20 -5.04
C LYS A 27 -1.49 -19.60 -4.42
N SER A 28 -1.32 -18.27 -4.47
CA SER A 28 -0.19 -17.57 -3.84
C SER A 28 -0.14 -17.84 -2.33
N PHE A 29 -1.30 -17.80 -1.67
CA PHE A 29 -1.42 -18.15 -0.26
C PHE A 29 -0.97 -19.58 0.03
N ASN A 30 -1.42 -20.56 -0.76
CA ASN A 30 -1.03 -21.96 -0.56
C ASN A 30 0.47 -22.18 -0.77
N LEU A 31 1.07 -21.56 -1.79
CA LEU A 31 2.51 -21.57 -2.01
C LEU A 31 3.29 -20.97 -0.83
N ALA A 32 2.83 -19.84 -0.28
CA ALA A 32 3.47 -19.27 0.90
C ALA A 32 3.34 -20.18 2.12
N LYS A 33 2.18 -20.82 2.30
CA LYS A 33 1.95 -21.77 3.36
C LYS A 33 2.87 -22.98 3.23
N GLU A 34 2.99 -23.60 2.05
CA GLU A 34 3.91 -24.71 1.76
C GLU A 34 5.36 -24.32 2.08
N LYS A 35 5.84 -23.15 1.61
CA LYS A 35 7.20 -22.66 1.91
C LYS A 35 7.46 -22.48 3.40
N ILE A 36 6.45 -22.16 4.20
CA ILE A 36 6.56 -22.08 5.66
C ILE A 36 6.58 -23.47 6.30
N GLU A 37 5.72 -24.38 5.81
CA GLU A 37 5.65 -25.75 6.29
C GLU A 37 6.93 -26.55 5.97
N ASP A 38 7.62 -26.27 4.87
CA ASP A 38 8.94 -26.80 4.52
C ASP A 38 10.03 -26.43 5.56
N LEU A 39 9.78 -25.40 6.37
CA LEU A 39 10.66 -25.03 7.50
C LEU A 39 10.27 -25.74 8.81
N ASN A 40 9.40 -26.74 8.78
CA ASN A 40 8.80 -27.39 9.94
C ASN A 40 8.08 -26.41 10.89
N LEU A 41 7.44 -25.37 10.31
CA LEU A 41 6.69 -24.36 11.04
C LEU A 41 5.21 -24.47 10.65
N THR A 42 4.33 -24.24 11.63
CA THR A 42 2.88 -24.26 11.42
C THR A 42 2.33 -22.83 11.41
N PRO A 43 1.98 -22.27 10.24
CA PRO A 43 1.43 -20.93 10.17
C PRO A 43 -0.03 -20.87 10.61
N SER A 44 -0.43 -19.73 11.15
CA SER A 44 -1.82 -19.41 11.44
C SER A 44 -2.49 -18.73 10.25
N VAL A 45 -3.78 -18.97 10.07
CA VAL A 45 -4.59 -18.44 8.98
C VAL A 45 -5.71 -17.58 9.54
N GLN A 46 -5.85 -16.37 9.04
CA GLN A 46 -6.99 -15.49 9.32
C GLN A 46 -7.79 -15.28 8.04
N LYS A 47 -8.97 -15.88 7.95
CA LYS A 47 -9.90 -15.70 6.83
C LYS A 47 -10.76 -14.45 7.04
N PHE A 48 -11.07 -13.73 5.96
CA PHE A 48 -11.95 -12.58 5.98
C PHE A 48 -12.64 -12.39 4.63
N SER A 49 -13.74 -11.64 4.62
CA SER A 49 -14.40 -11.17 3.41
C SER A 49 -14.25 -9.65 3.30
N PHE A 50 -14.27 -9.12 2.08
CA PHE A 50 -14.18 -7.69 1.81
C PHE A 50 -15.01 -7.30 0.59
N SER A 51 -15.49 -6.06 0.56
CA SER A 51 -16.19 -5.49 -0.59
C SER A 51 -15.22 -4.79 -1.53
N THR A 52 -15.44 -4.95 -2.83
CA THR A 52 -14.69 -4.21 -3.86
C THR A 52 -15.17 -2.76 -4.03
N PHE A 53 -16.21 -2.35 -3.33
CA PHE A 53 -16.76 -0.99 -3.40
C PHE A 53 -15.70 0.07 -3.13
N TYR A 54 -14.96 -0.07 -2.04
CA TYR A 54 -13.96 0.89 -1.60
C TYR A 54 -12.85 1.14 -2.64
N SER A 55 -12.33 0.08 -3.25
CA SER A 55 -11.20 0.18 -4.18
C SER A 55 -11.59 0.41 -5.64
N ARG A 56 -12.81 0.02 -6.05
CA ARG A 56 -13.19 0.02 -7.47
C ARG A 56 -14.32 1.00 -7.81
N ILE A 57 -15.23 1.27 -6.88
CA ILE A 57 -16.42 2.08 -7.13
C ILE A 57 -16.31 3.45 -6.48
N TYR A 58 -15.95 3.50 -5.20
CA TYR A 58 -15.88 4.74 -4.41
C TYR A 58 -15.06 5.86 -5.07
N PRO A 59 -13.80 5.61 -5.55
CA PRO A 59 -13.00 6.68 -6.15
C PRO A 59 -13.63 7.25 -7.43
N LYS A 60 -14.22 6.38 -8.26
CA LYS A 60 -14.89 6.77 -9.51
C LYS A 60 -16.14 7.61 -9.23
N PHE A 61 -16.95 7.14 -8.27
CA PHE A 61 -18.16 7.85 -7.88
C PHE A 61 -17.85 9.23 -7.28
N GLY A 62 -16.81 9.33 -6.45
CA GLY A 62 -16.34 10.61 -5.93
C GLY A 62 -15.93 11.61 -7.03
N LEU A 63 -15.21 11.14 -8.05
CA LEU A 63 -14.81 11.97 -9.19
C LEU A 63 -16.03 12.44 -10.03
N ILE A 64 -17.01 11.57 -10.25
CA ILE A 64 -18.23 11.91 -10.96
C ILE A 64 -19.02 12.98 -10.18
N LEU A 65 -19.12 12.86 -8.86
CA LEU A 65 -19.77 13.87 -8.01
C LEU A 65 -19.06 15.23 -8.07
N LEU A 66 -17.72 15.23 -8.04
CA LEU A 66 -16.96 16.48 -8.17
C LEU A 66 -17.09 17.10 -9.54
N PHE A 67 -17.08 16.29 -10.62
CA PHE A 67 -17.37 16.79 -11.96
C PHE A 67 -18.78 17.37 -12.04
N TRP A 68 -19.79 16.70 -11.47
CA TRP A 68 -21.16 17.21 -11.41
C TRP A 68 -21.24 18.55 -10.68
N LEU A 69 -20.51 18.70 -9.57
CA LEU A 69 -20.42 19.96 -8.85
C LEU A 69 -19.80 21.06 -9.71
N HIS A 70 -18.69 20.77 -10.42
CA HIS A 70 -18.06 21.71 -11.34
C HIS A 70 -19.03 22.14 -12.44
N PHE A 71 -19.74 21.20 -13.04
CA PHE A 71 -20.73 21.45 -14.10
C PHE A 71 -21.86 22.35 -13.62
N THR A 72 -22.47 22.04 -12.48
CA THR A 72 -23.61 22.82 -11.95
C THR A 72 -23.21 24.23 -11.51
N LEU A 73 -22.03 24.39 -10.92
CA LEU A 73 -21.48 25.70 -10.56
C LEU A 73 -21.11 26.52 -11.79
N PHE A 74 -20.62 25.88 -12.84
CA PHE A 74 -20.25 26.59 -14.09
C PHE A 74 -21.46 27.17 -14.82
N PHE A 75 -22.48 26.37 -15.05
CA PHE A 75 -23.65 26.83 -15.82
C PHE A 75 -24.60 27.71 -15.00
N ASN A 76 -24.74 27.46 -13.70
CA ASN A 76 -25.60 28.23 -12.77
C ASN A 76 -26.92 28.68 -13.37
N ILE A 77 -27.60 27.78 -14.12
CA ILE A 77 -28.80 28.09 -14.92
C ILE A 77 -29.92 28.66 -14.04
N TYR A 78 -30.12 28.06 -12.86
CA TYR A 78 -31.03 28.51 -11.81
C TYR A 78 -30.32 28.42 -10.47
N TRP A 79 -30.23 29.54 -9.74
CA TRP A 79 -29.50 29.60 -8.45
C TRP A 79 -30.05 28.60 -7.42
N VAL A 80 -31.37 28.35 -7.40
CA VAL A 80 -32.01 27.36 -6.49
C VAL A 80 -31.54 25.95 -6.86
N PHE A 81 -31.50 25.60 -8.13
CA PHE A 81 -31.04 24.29 -8.58
C PHE A 81 -29.55 24.09 -8.26
N THR A 82 -28.72 25.11 -8.48
CA THR A 82 -27.30 25.09 -8.15
C THR A 82 -27.08 24.89 -6.63
N LEU A 83 -27.84 25.61 -5.80
CA LEU A 83 -27.78 25.47 -4.34
C LEU A 83 -28.21 24.07 -3.88
N LEU A 84 -29.32 23.55 -4.38
CA LEU A 84 -29.81 22.20 -4.07
C LEU A 84 -28.79 21.13 -4.52
N SER A 85 -28.22 21.28 -5.70
CA SER A 85 -27.18 20.37 -6.22
C SER A 85 -25.93 20.40 -5.36
N LEU A 86 -25.50 21.57 -4.89
CA LEU A 86 -24.37 21.73 -3.97
C LEU A 86 -24.64 21.00 -2.64
N ILE A 87 -25.81 21.26 -2.03
CA ILE A 87 -26.20 20.62 -0.77
C ILE A 87 -26.24 19.10 -0.93
N LEU A 88 -26.87 18.60 -1.97
CA LEU A 88 -26.99 17.16 -2.25
C LEU A 88 -25.59 16.53 -2.43
N THR A 89 -24.73 17.18 -3.23
CA THR A 89 -23.35 16.68 -3.47
C THR A 89 -22.56 16.63 -2.16
N LEU A 90 -22.63 17.67 -1.33
CA LEU A 90 -21.97 17.68 -0.02
C LEU A 90 -22.51 16.59 0.91
N MET A 91 -23.83 16.39 0.94
CA MET A 91 -24.44 15.30 1.72
C MET A 91 -23.95 13.92 1.23
N MET A 92 -23.89 13.70 -0.08
CA MET A 92 -23.37 12.46 -0.65
C MET A 92 -21.88 12.26 -0.30
N PHE A 93 -21.06 13.30 -0.32
CA PHE A 93 -19.67 13.21 0.14
C PHE A 93 -19.56 12.84 1.62
N LEU A 94 -20.35 13.45 2.48
CA LEU A 94 -20.38 13.11 3.91
C LEU A 94 -20.76 11.64 4.13
N VAL A 95 -21.77 11.15 3.41
CA VAL A 95 -22.19 9.74 3.45
C VAL A 95 -21.04 8.83 2.96
N LEU A 96 -20.38 9.18 1.85
CA LEU A 96 -19.23 8.42 1.34
C LEU A 96 -18.08 8.38 2.34
N ILE A 97 -17.71 9.51 2.94
CA ILE A 97 -16.66 9.59 3.97
C ILE A 97 -17.02 8.71 5.17
N PHE A 98 -18.28 8.77 5.62
CA PHE A 98 -18.74 7.97 6.75
C PHE A 98 -18.65 6.46 6.44
N ILE A 99 -19.14 6.03 5.29
CA ILE A 99 -19.12 4.63 4.86
C ILE A 99 -17.67 4.12 4.69
N THR A 100 -16.79 4.94 4.08
CA THR A 100 -15.44 4.55 3.76
C THR A 100 -14.43 4.72 4.91
N ARG A 101 -14.87 5.23 6.05
CA ARG A 101 -14.03 5.35 7.26
C ARG A 101 -13.49 4.00 7.74
N ASN A 102 -14.29 2.94 7.61
CA ASN A 102 -13.91 1.58 7.96
C ASN A 102 -14.25 0.63 6.80
N PRO A 103 -13.45 0.66 5.73
CA PRO A 103 -13.78 -0.06 4.49
C PRO A 103 -13.84 -1.58 4.66
N GLU A 104 -13.18 -2.12 5.69
CA GLU A 104 -13.26 -3.54 6.06
C GLU A 104 -14.63 -3.97 6.63
N LYS A 105 -15.52 -3.01 6.92
CA LYS A 105 -16.89 -3.27 7.38
C LYS A 105 -17.95 -3.13 6.28
N ILE A 106 -17.55 -2.71 5.08
CA ILE A 106 -18.47 -2.55 3.95
C ILE A 106 -18.91 -3.92 3.45
N GLN A 107 -20.24 -4.17 3.47
CA GLN A 107 -20.84 -5.43 3.04
C GLN A 107 -21.62 -5.34 1.73
N PHE A 108 -21.84 -4.15 1.20
CA PHE A 108 -22.55 -3.97 -0.07
C PHE A 108 -21.60 -3.94 -1.26
N GLY A 109 -22.11 -4.21 -2.46
CA GLY A 109 -21.34 -4.38 -3.67
C GLY A 109 -20.83 -5.82 -3.82
N LYS A 110 -19.86 -6.03 -4.71
CA LYS A 110 -19.27 -7.36 -4.91
C LYS A 110 -18.36 -7.71 -3.75
N THR A 111 -18.77 -8.70 -2.96
CA THR A 111 -17.99 -9.25 -1.84
C THR A 111 -17.11 -10.40 -2.32
N LEU A 112 -15.87 -10.41 -1.89
CA LEU A 112 -14.84 -11.41 -2.17
C LEU A 112 -14.23 -11.93 -0.86
N ASN A 113 -13.65 -13.13 -0.90
CA ASN A 113 -12.96 -13.73 0.22
C ASN A 113 -11.45 -13.66 0.02
N SER A 114 -10.72 -13.40 1.11
CA SER A 114 -9.27 -13.45 1.17
C SER A 114 -8.80 -13.95 2.54
N GLN A 115 -7.49 -13.97 2.76
CA GLN A 115 -6.92 -14.49 4.00
C GLN A 115 -5.52 -13.93 4.23
N ASN A 116 -5.17 -13.82 5.51
CA ASN A 116 -3.81 -13.54 5.96
C ASN A 116 -3.15 -14.84 6.44
N LEU A 117 -1.87 -14.95 6.22
CA LEU A 117 -1.02 -16.01 6.73
C LEU A 117 0.02 -15.40 7.66
N TYR A 118 0.20 -15.95 8.86
CA TYR A 118 1.17 -15.40 9.79
C TYR A 118 1.76 -16.46 10.69
N ILE A 119 2.97 -16.20 11.15
CA ILE A 119 3.67 -17.01 12.12
C ILE A 119 4.43 -16.14 13.12
N LYS A 120 4.41 -16.56 14.40
CA LYS A 120 5.17 -15.94 15.48
C LYS A 120 6.34 -16.84 15.86
N LEU A 121 7.55 -16.31 15.78
CA LEU A 121 8.75 -16.93 16.35
C LEU A 121 9.03 -16.26 17.69
N PRO A 122 9.00 -17.00 18.81
CA PRO A 122 9.23 -16.42 20.13
C PRO A 122 10.69 -16.02 20.33
N SER A 123 10.93 -15.02 21.19
CA SER A 123 12.27 -14.60 21.61
C SER A 123 12.99 -15.69 22.41
N LYS A 124 14.32 -15.67 22.41
CA LYS A 124 15.11 -16.62 23.20
C LYS A 124 14.88 -16.49 24.70
N SER A 125 14.57 -15.29 25.20
CA SER A 125 14.33 -15.05 26.63
C SER A 125 13.16 -15.85 27.19
N ILE A 126 12.15 -16.14 26.37
CA ILE A 126 11.00 -16.98 26.76
C ILE A 126 11.48 -18.40 27.13
N TYR A 127 12.43 -18.94 26.39
CA TYR A 127 12.99 -20.29 26.68
C TYR A 127 13.92 -20.29 27.91
N LYS A 128 14.66 -19.17 28.13
CA LYS A 128 15.66 -19.10 29.21
C LYS A 128 15.07 -18.80 30.58
N LYS A 129 14.01 -18.00 30.68
CA LYS A 129 13.51 -17.45 31.95
C LYS A 129 12.21 -18.07 32.49
N LYS A 130 11.58 -19.04 31.80
CA LYS A 130 10.21 -19.51 32.14
C LYS A 130 9.19 -18.36 32.32
N THR A 131 9.51 -17.14 31.89
CA THR A 131 8.62 -15.99 31.95
C THR A 131 7.68 -16.01 30.74
N ILE A 132 6.41 -16.04 31.06
CA ILE A 132 5.30 -16.08 30.11
C ILE A 132 5.28 -14.73 29.34
N ASN A 133 5.65 -14.76 28.07
CA ASN A 133 5.56 -13.72 27.05
C ASN A 133 6.50 -12.48 27.20
N SER A 134 7.41 -12.35 26.24
CA SER A 134 7.95 -11.03 25.92
C SER A 134 6.83 -10.19 25.28
N ASP A 135 6.54 -8.99 25.84
CA ASP A 135 5.58 -8.03 25.28
C ASP A 135 6.15 -7.30 24.07
N LYS A 136 7.45 -7.48 23.77
CA LYS A 136 8.13 -6.82 22.66
C LYS A 136 7.95 -7.60 21.37
N ASN A 137 7.53 -6.92 20.32
CA ASN A 137 7.24 -7.56 19.04
C ASN A 137 7.85 -6.79 17.87
N ILE A 138 8.30 -7.51 16.85
CA ILE A 138 8.65 -6.95 15.54
C ILE A 138 7.85 -7.71 14.48
N LEU A 139 7.11 -6.97 13.66
CA LEU A 139 6.29 -7.52 12.59
C LEU A 139 6.96 -7.22 11.25
N LEU A 140 7.29 -8.28 10.50
CA LEU A 140 7.77 -8.20 9.12
C LEU A 140 6.66 -8.66 8.21
N PHE A 141 6.25 -7.84 7.25
CA PHE A 141 5.09 -8.16 6.42
C PHE A 141 5.20 -7.71 4.98
N SER A 142 4.51 -8.45 4.12
CA SER A 142 4.32 -8.19 2.69
C SER A 142 2.98 -8.74 2.25
N HIS A 143 2.42 -8.21 1.16
CA HIS A 143 1.15 -8.72 0.65
C HIS A 143 1.35 -9.79 -0.44
N LEU A 144 0.37 -10.70 -0.54
CA LEU A 144 0.39 -11.85 -1.45
C LEU A 144 -0.33 -11.59 -2.78
N ASP A 145 -1.22 -10.63 -2.83
CA ASP A 145 -1.97 -10.31 -4.03
C ASP A 145 -1.20 -9.40 -4.99
N SER A 146 -1.69 -9.25 -6.19
CA SER A 146 -1.22 -8.31 -7.20
C SER A 146 -2.40 -7.74 -7.97
N LYS A 147 -2.21 -6.60 -8.64
CA LYS A 147 -3.28 -5.95 -9.41
C LYS A 147 -2.77 -5.48 -10.76
N GLY A 148 -3.50 -5.81 -11.82
CA GLY A 148 -3.37 -5.17 -13.11
C GLY A 148 -4.40 -4.06 -13.27
N GLN A 149 -4.06 -3.04 -14.07
CA GLN A 149 -4.96 -1.96 -14.48
C GLN A 149 -4.86 -1.73 -15.99
N ILE A 150 -5.94 -1.19 -16.60
CA ILE A 150 -5.95 -0.93 -18.04
C ILE A 150 -5.00 0.21 -18.37
N LEU A 151 -5.04 1.30 -17.61
CA LEU A 151 -4.18 2.45 -17.83
C LEU A 151 -2.83 2.28 -17.12
N PRO A 152 -1.71 2.46 -17.85
CA PRO A 152 -0.40 2.52 -17.21
C PRO A 152 -0.35 3.59 -16.12
N ILE A 153 0.41 3.33 -15.07
CA ILE A 153 0.46 4.19 -13.87
C ILE A 153 0.82 5.63 -14.20
N LYS A 154 1.73 5.85 -15.16
CA LYS A 154 2.14 7.20 -15.61
C LYS A 154 0.97 7.99 -16.17
N PHE A 155 0.19 7.39 -17.10
CA PHE A 155 -1.00 8.04 -17.68
C PHE A 155 -2.06 8.29 -16.63
N ARG A 156 -2.23 7.37 -15.69
CA ARG A 156 -3.19 7.52 -14.61
C ARG A 156 -2.84 8.69 -13.70
N ILE A 157 -1.58 8.78 -13.26
CA ILE A 157 -1.11 9.91 -12.44
C ILE A 157 -1.29 11.23 -13.19
N GLN A 158 -0.90 11.30 -14.47
CA GLN A 158 -1.10 12.49 -15.31
C GLN A 158 -2.59 12.86 -15.42
N SER A 159 -3.48 11.88 -15.63
CA SER A 159 -4.93 12.14 -15.72
C SER A 159 -5.49 12.70 -14.41
N TYR A 160 -5.03 12.22 -13.24
CA TYR A 160 -5.42 12.79 -11.95
C TYR A 160 -4.92 14.23 -11.76
N PHE A 161 -3.68 14.54 -12.18
CA PHE A 161 -3.16 15.90 -12.12
C PHE A 161 -3.93 16.83 -13.06
N ILE A 162 -4.15 16.43 -14.30
CA ILE A 162 -4.92 17.22 -15.28
C ILE A 162 -6.35 17.45 -14.75
N TRP A 163 -6.97 16.39 -14.23
CA TRP A 163 -8.30 16.47 -13.61
C TRP A 163 -8.33 17.47 -12.44
N PHE A 164 -7.37 17.37 -11.51
CA PHE A 164 -7.30 18.24 -10.34
C PHE A 164 -7.11 19.72 -10.72
N PHE A 165 -6.15 20.01 -11.59
CA PHE A 165 -5.88 21.38 -11.99
C PHE A 165 -7.03 21.96 -12.82
N SER A 166 -7.61 21.20 -13.76
CA SER A 166 -8.76 21.69 -14.52
C SER A 166 -9.99 21.95 -13.64
N PHE A 167 -10.18 21.14 -12.59
CA PHE A 167 -11.23 21.37 -11.59
C PHE A 167 -11.01 22.66 -10.80
N ILE A 168 -9.83 22.85 -10.21
CA ILE A 168 -9.52 24.02 -9.40
C ILE A 168 -9.53 25.31 -10.23
N PHE A 169 -8.83 25.31 -11.38
CA PHE A 169 -8.81 26.50 -12.27
C PHE A 169 -10.17 26.80 -12.86
N GLY A 170 -10.94 25.78 -13.23
CA GLY A 170 -12.29 25.98 -13.74
C GLY A 170 -13.21 26.64 -12.73
N ILE A 171 -13.21 26.17 -11.47
CA ILE A 171 -13.99 26.83 -10.39
C ILE A 171 -13.49 28.25 -10.15
N LEU A 172 -12.17 28.47 -10.08
CA LEU A 172 -11.59 29.79 -9.83
C LEU A 172 -12.00 30.79 -10.93
N ILE A 173 -11.84 30.42 -12.21
CA ILE A 173 -12.19 31.26 -13.36
C ILE A 173 -13.67 31.58 -13.35
N ASN A 174 -14.52 30.59 -13.10
CA ASN A 174 -15.96 30.80 -13.00
C ASN A 174 -16.34 31.76 -11.86
N THR A 175 -15.71 31.58 -10.70
CA THR A 175 -15.89 32.44 -9.52
C THR A 175 -15.49 33.88 -9.84
N VAL A 176 -14.32 34.09 -10.45
CA VAL A 176 -13.84 35.41 -10.86
C VAL A 176 -14.79 36.05 -11.88
N ASN A 177 -15.23 35.30 -12.91
CA ASN A 177 -16.18 35.82 -13.90
C ASN A 177 -17.50 36.23 -13.25
N TYR A 178 -18.02 35.41 -12.33
CA TYR A 178 -19.30 35.70 -11.67
C TYR A 178 -19.22 36.93 -10.75
N PHE A 179 -18.22 36.99 -9.86
CA PHE A 179 -18.16 38.04 -8.83
C PHE A 179 -17.61 39.37 -9.34
N LEU A 180 -16.66 39.37 -10.28
CA LEU A 180 -16.04 40.61 -10.79
C LEU A 180 -16.69 41.13 -12.07
N PHE A 181 -17.31 40.27 -12.87
CA PHE A 181 -17.85 40.61 -14.18
C PHE A 181 -19.34 40.22 -14.34
N MET A 182 -20.02 39.83 -13.27
CA MET A 182 -21.41 39.36 -13.27
C MET A 182 -21.68 38.28 -14.34
N GLY A 183 -20.67 37.46 -14.67
CA GLY A 183 -20.76 36.41 -15.66
C GLY A 183 -20.62 36.88 -17.11
N SER A 184 -20.41 38.18 -17.36
CA SER A 184 -20.47 38.80 -18.70
C SER A 184 -19.14 38.78 -19.46
N PHE A 185 -18.02 38.43 -18.83
CA PHE A 185 -16.72 38.48 -19.51
C PHE A 185 -16.48 37.24 -20.37
N LEU A 186 -16.70 37.39 -21.67
CA LEU A 186 -16.70 36.31 -22.65
C LEU A 186 -15.45 35.44 -22.63
N TRP A 187 -14.25 36.02 -22.49
CA TRP A 187 -13.01 35.23 -22.47
C TRP A 187 -12.88 34.32 -21.25
N LEU A 188 -13.29 34.80 -20.07
CA LEU A 188 -13.32 33.95 -18.89
C LEU A 188 -14.35 32.82 -19.02
N PHE A 189 -15.47 33.09 -19.62
CA PHE A 189 -16.47 32.05 -19.93
C PHE A 189 -15.89 30.99 -20.87
N ILE A 190 -15.24 31.41 -21.99
CA ILE A 190 -14.61 30.48 -22.94
C ILE A 190 -13.54 29.60 -22.24
N ILE A 191 -12.65 30.24 -21.46
CA ILE A 191 -11.62 29.49 -20.73
C ILE A 191 -12.28 28.52 -19.73
N GLY A 192 -13.34 28.93 -19.05
CA GLY A 192 -14.10 28.05 -18.15
C GLY A 192 -14.70 26.83 -18.85
N VAL A 193 -15.26 27.02 -20.06
CA VAL A 193 -15.76 25.91 -20.91
C VAL A 193 -14.64 24.94 -21.26
N ILE A 194 -13.46 25.46 -21.62
CA ILE A 194 -12.28 24.63 -21.93
C ILE A 194 -11.87 23.83 -20.69
N MET A 195 -11.78 24.44 -19.50
CA MET A 195 -11.43 23.75 -18.26
C MET A 195 -12.46 22.68 -17.89
N LEU A 196 -13.75 22.96 -18.05
CA LEU A 196 -14.82 21.99 -17.83
C LEU A 196 -14.70 20.81 -18.82
N GLY A 197 -14.40 21.06 -20.08
CA GLY A 197 -14.19 20.03 -21.11
C GLY A 197 -12.99 19.13 -20.79
N ILE A 198 -11.85 19.72 -20.37
CA ILE A 198 -10.66 18.98 -19.94
C ILE A 198 -10.98 18.14 -18.71
N ASN A 199 -11.71 18.70 -17.74
CA ASN A 199 -12.13 17.98 -16.53
C ASN A 199 -13.05 16.81 -16.86
N PHE A 200 -13.99 17.00 -17.79
CA PHE A 200 -14.89 15.95 -18.28
C PHE A 200 -14.12 14.78 -18.90
N ILE A 201 -13.24 15.08 -19.86
CA ILE A 201 -12.41 14.07 -20.55
C ILE A 201 -11.55 13.30 -19.54
N SER A 202 -10.91 14.00 -18.61
CA SER A 202 -10.10 13.38 -17.58
C SER A 202 -10.94 12.50 -16.64
N THR A 203 -12.15 12.93 -16.29
CA THR A 203 -13.10 12.12 -15.50
C THR A 203 -13.44 10.82 -16.23
N ILE A 204 -13.72 10.88 -17.53
CA ILE A 204 -14.00 9.70 -18.35
C ILE A 204 -12.77 8.76 -18.34
N ILE A 205 -11.59 9.27 -18.65
CA ILE A 205 -10.35 8.47 -18.70
C ILE A 205 -10.12 7.73 -17.37
N ILE A 206 -10.26 8.42 -16.24
CA ILE A 206 -10.06 7.81 -14.92
C ILE A 206 -11.16 6.79 -14.60
N THR A 207 -12.41 7.06 -14.96
CA THR A 207 -13.54 6.16 -14.65
C THR A 207 -13.57 4.91 -15.52
N ILE A 208 -13.06 4.95 -16.75
CA ILE A 208 -12.90 3.78 -17.62
C ILE A 208 -11.82 2.83 -17.08
N ASN A 209 -10.82 3.36 -16.37
CA ASN A 209 -9.76 2.53 -15.82
C ASN A 209 -10.34 1.44 -14.92
N SER A 210 -10.09 0.19 -15.27
CA SER A 210 -10.58 -0.96 -14.52
C SER A 210 -9.45 -1.88 -14.06
N THR A 211 -9.70 -2.58 -12.97
CA THR A 211 -8.80 -3.59 -12.40
C THR A 211 -8.94 -4.90 -13.17
N ASN A 212 -7.80 -5.54 -13.44
CA ASN A 212 -7.71 -6.83 -14.11
C ASN A 212 -6.63 -7.72 -13.45
N ASN A 213 -6.56 -8.98 -13.88
CA ASN A 213 -5.58 -9.96 -13.38
C ASN A 213 -4.47 -10.20 -14.43
N LYS A 214 -3.81 -9.14 -14.94
CA LYS A 214 -2.76 -9.27 -15.98
C LYS A 214 -1.35 -8.94 -15.49
N SER A 215 -1.20 -8.22 -14.37
CA SER A 215 0.11 -7.95 -13.76
C SER A 215 0.64 -9.21 -13.10
N LYS A 216 1.88 -9.56 -13.39
CA LYS A 216 2.58 -10.66 -12.69
C LYS A 216 2.97 -10.28 -11.26
N GLY A 217 2.96 -8.99 -10.93
CA GLY A 217 3.26 -8.50 -9.59
C GLY A 217 4.64 -8.92 -9.10
N ALA A 218 5.65 -8.86 -9.96
CA ALA A 218 7.00 -9.21 -9.56
C ALA A 218 7.57 -8.18 -8.59
N ILE A 219 7.50 -6.88 -8.95
CA ILE A 219 7.88 -5.78 -8.09
C ILE A 219 6.85 -5.67 -6.96
N ASP A 220 5.56 -5.67 -7.30
CA ASP A 220 4.44 -5.45 -6.41
C ASP A 220 3.52 -6.70 -6.32
N ASN A 221 3.79 -7.70 -5.40
CA ASN A 221 4.80 -7.62 -4.36
C ASN A 221 5.52 -8.98 -4.16
N ALA A 222 5.84 -9.73 -5.24
CA ALA A 222 6.65 -10.95 -5.11
C ALA A 222 8.05 -10.65 -4.53
N SER A 223 8.57 -9.42 -4.75
CA SER A 223 9.84 -8.97 -4.19
C SER A 223 9.81 -8.93 -2.66
N GLY A 224 8.76 -8.33 -2.08
CA GLY A 224 8.55 -8.29 -0.64
C GLY A 224 8.30 -9.67 -0.03
N VAL A 225 7.45 -10.49 -0.68
CA VAL A 225 7.21 -11.88 -0.26
C VAL A 225 8.51 -12.67 -0.19
N SER A 226 9.38 -12.53 -1.20
CA SER A 226 10.67 -13.22 -1.24
C SER A 226 11.61 -12.81 -0.10
N CYS A 227 11.62 -11.52 0.25
CA CYS A 227 12.39 -11.02 1.39
C CYS A 227 11.86 -11.56 2.72
N VAL A 228 10.54 -11.53 2.94
CA VAL A 228 9.93 -11.98 4.19
C VAL A 228 10.12 -13.49 4.37
N LEU A 229 10.00 -14.30 3.30
CA LEU A 229 10.26 -15.74 3.34
C LEU A 229 11.74 -16.05 3.64
N GLU A 230 12.69 -15.33 3.04
CA GLU A 230 14.12 -15.55 3.30
C GLU A 230 14.49 -15.15 4.74
N LEU A 231 13.91 -14.05 5.25
CA LEU A 231 14.09 -13.66 6.65
C LEU A 231 13.45 -14.66 7.60
N LEU A 232 12.25 -15.18 7.29
CA LEU A 232 11.63 -16.25 8.09
C LEU A 232 12.53 -17.48 8.15
N ARG A 233 13.06 -17.93 7.01
CA ARG A 233 14.01 -19.04 6.96
C ARG A 233 15.24 -18.77 7.79
N TYR A 234 15.82 -17.57 7.75
CA TYR A 234 16.98 -17.22 8.56
C TYR A 234 16.67 -17.33 10.05
N TYR A 235 15.55 -16.77 10.50
CA TYR A 235 15.16 -16.75 11.90
C TYR A 235 14.46 -18.04 12.38
N SER A 236 14.09 -18.97 11.49
CA SER A 236 13.59 -20.29 11.87
C SER A 236 14.66 -21.08 12.64
N ASN A 237 15.94 -20.86 12.33
CA ASN A 237 17.02 -21.39 13.13
C ASN A 237 17.03 -20.71 14.53
N PRO A 238 16.89 -21.45 15.63
CA PRO A 238 16.87 -20.93 17.00
C PRO A 238 18.10 -20.09 17.35
N GLU A 239 19.27 -20.38 16.78
CA GLU A 239 20.53 -19.66 17.05
C GLU A 239 20.47 -18.20 16.60
N PHE A 240 19.70 -17.89 15.54
CA PHE A 240 19.60 -16.55 14.99
C PHE A 240 18.43 -15.73 15.54
N ARG A 241 17.53 -16.33 16.32
CA ARG A 241 16.42 -15.63 16.96
C ARG A 241 16.91 -14.49 17.84
N LEU A 242 16.07 -13.48 18.00
CA LEU A 242 16.32 -12.34 18.88
C LEU A 242 16.20 -12.74 20.34
N ASP A 243 16.95 -12.07 21.20
CA ASP A 243 16.91 -12.36 22.65
C ASP A 243 15.66 -11.76 23.32
N ASN A 244 15.25 -10.53 22.92
CA ASN A 244 14.22 -9.76 23.60
C ASN A 244 12.90 -9.65 22.83
N PHE A 245 12.91 -9.77 21.52
CA PHE A 245 11.74 -9.54 20.66
C PHE A 245 11.18 -10.83 20.06
N ASN A 246 9.87 -10.97 20.09
CA ASN A 246 9.17 -11.93 19.24
C ASN A 246 9.16 -11.42 17.80
N LEU A 247 9.40 -12.29 16.83
CA LEU A 247 9.31 -11.99 15.41
C LEU A 247 7.99 -12.51 14.83
N TRP A 248 7.23 -11.65 14.20
CA TRP A 248 6.03 -12.00 13.47
C TRP A 248 6.32 -11.86 11.98
N PHE A 249 6.06 -12.90 11.22
CA PHE A 249 6.13 -12.91 9.77
C PHE A 249 4.70 -12.99 9.26
N VAL A 250 4.28 -11.96 8.52
CA VAL A 250 2.87 -11.78 8.12
C VAL A 250 2.79 -11.60 6.62
N PHE A 251 1.96 -12.40 5.98
CA PHE A 251 1.63 -12.32 4.57
C PHE A 251 0.16 -11.93 4.46
N THR A 252 -0.09 -10.72 4.02
CA THR A 252 -1.45 -10.17 3.94
C THR A 252 -2.08 -10.46 2.60
N GLY A 253 -3.39 -10.65 2.57
CA GLY A 253 -4.17 -10.73 1.34
C GLY A 253 -4.96 -9.45 1.10
N ALA A 254 -5.42 -9.27 -0.13
CA ALA A 254 -6.28 -8.16 -0.54
C ALA A 254 -5.77 -6.76 -0.15
N GLU A 255 -4.45 -6.56 -0.18
CA GLU A 255 -3.84 -5.24 -0.01
C GLU A 255 -4.30 -4.30 -1.11
N GLU A 256 -4.23 -4.76 -2.36
CA GLU A 256 -4.58 -4.04 -3.58
C GLU A 256 -6.08 -3.68 -3.70
N SER A 257 -6.87 -4.21 -2.81
CA SER A 257 -8.29 -3.87 -2.65
C SER A 257 -8.56 -2.85 -1.55
N GLY A 258 -7.51 -2.17 -1.04
CA GLY A 258 -7.58 -1.12 -0.03
C GLY A 258 -7.09 -1.57 1.34
N THR A 259 -5.95 -2.28 1.36
CA THR A 259 -5.28 -2.76 2.57
C THR A 259 -6.16 -3.64 3.47
N MET A 260 -7.05 -4.47 2.85
CA MET A 260 -8.07 -5.22 3.60
C MET A 260 -7.45 -6.28 4.52
N GLY A 261 -6.34 -6.89 4.09
CA GLY A 261 -5.61 -7.87 4.91
C GLY A 261 -5.11 -7.29 6.21
N ILE A 262 -4.34 -6.21 6.13
CA ILE A 262 -3.76 -5.59 7.33
C ILE A 262 -4.83 -4.96 8.24
N ARG A 263 -5.95 -4.45 7.68
CA ARG A 263 -7.08 -3.94 8.47
C ARG A 263 -7.71 -5.05 9.32
N ASN A 264 -7.85 -6.25 8.74
CA ASN A 264 -8.32 -7.41 9.48
C ASN A 264 -7.27 -7.93 10.46
N PHE A 265 -5.98 -7.97 10.05
CA PHE A 265 -4.88 -8.38 10.93
C PHE A 265 -4.72 -7.42 12.12
N TYR A 266 -4.94 -6.14 11.93
CA TYR A 266 -4.92 -5.14 13.00
C TYR A 266 -5.84 -5.49 14.18
N LYS A 267 -6.95 -6.20 13.95
CA LYS A 267 -7.84 -6.67 15.03
C LYS A 267 -7.13 -7.60 16.01
N LEU A 268 -6.10 -8.33 15.56
CA LEU A 268 -5.29 -9.23 16.40
C LEU A 268 -4.21 -8.48 17.20
N ILE A 269 -3.70 -7.37 16.63
CA ILE A 269 -2.57 -6.63 17.21
C ILE A 269 -2.96 -5.26 17.77
N LYS A 270 -4.24 -4.92 17.79
CA LYS A 270 -4.73 -3.60 18.23
C LYS A 270 -4.32 -3.23 19.66
N ASP A 271 -4.17 -4.25 20.52
CA ASP A 271 -3.83 -4.10 21.94
C ASP A 271 -2.31 -4.23 22.21
N PHE A 272 -1.48 -4.39 21.15
CA PHE A 272 -0.03 -4.39 21.30
C PHE A 272 0.47 -3.01 21.73
N ASP A 273 1.44 -3.02 22.65
CA ASP A 273 2.12 -1.80 23.09
C ASP A 273 2.89 -1.15 21.93
N ARG A 274 2.58 0.11 21.64
CA ARG A 274 3.16 0.87 20.51
C ARG A 274 4.62 1.21 20.70
N GLU A 275 5.08 1.31 21.93
CA GLU A 275 6.48 1.60 22.26
C GLU A 275 7.37 0.34 22.21
N LYS A 276 6.74 -0.84 22.34
CA LYS A 276 7.40 -2.14 22.33
C LYS A 276 7.14 -2.94 21.05
N THR A 277 6.47 -2.36 20.08
CA THR A 277 6.10 -3.05 18.83
C THR A 277 6.57 -2.25 17.62
N TYR A 278 7.43 -2.85 16.81
CA TYR A 278 7.93 -2.29 15.57
C TYR A 278 7.37 -3.01 14.36
N ILE A 279 7.22 -2.28 13.26
CA ILE A 279 6.71 -2.82 12.00
C ILE A 279 7.74 -2.62 10.89
N ILE A 280 7.90 -3.60 10.02
CA ILE A 280 8.76 -3.53 8.83
C ILE A 280 7.94 -4.03 7.63
N ASN A 281 7.61 -3.10 6.73
CA ASN A 281 6.86 -3.40 5.51
C ASN A 281 7.80 -3.54 4.32
N PHE A 282 7.62 -4.60 3.54
CA PHE A 282 8.33 -4.85 2.28
C PHE A 282 7.33 -4.70 1.14
N ASP A 283 7.49 -3.66 0.31
CA ASP A 283 6.49 -3.34 -0.69
C ASP A 283 7.10 -2.63 -1.90
N GLY A 284 7.12 -3.31 -3.05
CA GLY A 284 7.55 -2.73 -4.31
C GLY A 284 9.05 -2.51 -4.44
N ILE A 285 9.89 -3.56 -4.28
CA ILE A 285 11.36 -3.45 -4.35
C ILE A 285 11.84 -3.92 -5.72
N ALA A 286 12.69 -3.13 -6.39
CA ALA A 286 13.19 -3.44 -7.73
C ALA A 286 14.73 -3.44 -7.81
N LYS A 287 15.34 -2.40 -8.38
CA LYS A 287 16.81 -2.28 -8.58
C LYS A 287 17.51 -1.45 -7.51
N ARG A 288 16.72 -0.77 -6.70
CA ARG A 288 17.15 0.05 -5.56
C ARG A 288 16.07 -0.05 -4.52
N PHE A 289 16.32 0.49 -3.32
CA PHE A 289 15.25 0.66 -2.34
C PHE A 289 15.45 1.90 -1.49
N ILE A 290 14.34 2.44 -1.05
CA ILE A 290 14.25 3.53 -0.13
C ILE A 290 13.69 2.98 1.17
N LEU A 291 14.35 3.29 2.26
CA LEU A 291 13.89 3.00 3.61
C LEU A 291 13.10 4.21 4.10
N TYR A 292 11.79 4.06 4.23
CA TYR A 292 10.90 5.06 4.77
C TYR A 292 10.85 4.91 6.29
N ASP A 293 11.70 5.67 6.98
CA ASP A 293 11.82 5.58 8.43
C ASP A 293 10.73 6.33 9.18
N HIS A 294 10.17 5.69 10.17
CA HIS A 294 9.23 6.26 11.12
C HIS A 294 9.66 5.96 12.55
N GLY A 295 10.81 6.51 12.93
CA GLY A 295 11.32 6.48 14.30
C GLY A 295 12.20 5.30 14.66
N LEU A 296 12.57 4.44 13.70
CA LEU A 296 13.37 3.24 13.97
C LEU A 296 14.88 3.44 13.73
N LEU A 297 15.27 4.33 12.82
CA LEU A 297 16.67 4.53 12.38
C LEU A 297 17.32 5.79 12.99
N ASN A 298 16.80 6.31 14.07
CA ASN A 298 17.28 7.59 14.65
C ASN A 298 18.65 7.51 15.34
N ASN A 299 19.18 6.30 15.60
CA ASN A 299 20.45 6.15 16.31
C ASN A 299 21.62 5.93 15.34
N LYS A 300 22.47 6.97 15.18
CA LYS A 300 23.66 6.96 14.32
C LYS A 300 24.74 5.97 14.77
N ASN A 301 24.70 5.51 16.01
CA ASN A 301 25.65 4.51 16.55
C ASN A 301 25.30 3.08 16.17
N TYR A 302 24.16 2.86 15.51
CA TYR A 302 23.78 1.53 15.04
C TYR A 302 24.63 1.07 13.86
N LYS A 303 24.99 -0.22 13.83
CA LYS A 303 25.68 -0.84 12.69
C LYS A 303 24.84 -0.77 11.41
N SER A 304 23.53 -0.81 11.55
CA SER A 304 22.58 -0.62 10.44
C SER A 304 22.73 0.75 9.78
N TYR A 305 23.04 1.80 10.52
CA TYR A 305 23.30 3.13 9.97
C TYR A 305 24.57 3.14 9.09
N ASN A 306 25.66 2.53 9.56
CA ASN A 306 26.89 2.40 8.76
C ASN A 306 26.66 1.57 7.50
N PHE A 307 25.87 0.51 7.58
CA PHE A 307 25.51 -0.29 6.40
C PHE A 307 24.77 0.53 5.34
N ILE A 308 23.89 1.46 5.73
CA ILE A 308 23.26 2.40 4.79
C ILE A 308 24.30 3.29 4.12
N LEU A 309 25.27 3.80 4.88
CA LEU A 309 26.32 4.68 4.35
C LEU A 309 27.24 3.97 3.33
N GLU A 310 27.51 2.69 3.54
CA GLU A 310 28.35 1.85 2.66
C GLU A 310 27.62 1.43 1.38
N ASN A 311 26.28 1.46 1.34
CA ASN A 311 25.46 0.99 0.22
C ASN A 311 24.57 2.09 -0.38
N LYS A 312 25.03 3.36 -0.39
CA LYS A 312 24.26 4.53 -0.86
C LYS A 312 23.85 4.49 -2.33
N ASP A 313 24.51 3.70 -3.14
CA ASP A 313 24.22 3.49 -4.56
C ASP A 313 22.89 2.77 -4.79
N ILE A 314 22.53 1.85 -3.89
CA ILE A 314 21.31 1.04 -3.98
C ILE A 314 20.30 1.31 -2.88
N MET A 315 20.72 2.00 -1.81
CA MET A 315 19.94 2.21 -0.61
C MET A 315 19.88 3.67 -0.20
N ARG A 316 18.70 4.21 0.04
CA ARG A 316 18.49 5.56 0.58
C ARG A 316 17.56 5.51 1.76
N MET A 317 17.68 6.47 2.66
CA MET A 317 16.77 6.66 3.78
C MET A 317 15.99 7.96 3.57
N GLU A 318 14.68 7.89 3.71
CA GLU A 318 13.77 9.03 3.71
C GLU A 318 12.88 8.95 4.97
N ARG A 319 12.48 10.10 5.48
CA ARG A 319 11.50 10.11 6.56
C ARG A 319 10.12 9.73 6.02
N ALA A 320 9.46 8.80 6.68
CA ALA A 320 8.09 8.44 6.34
C ALA A 320 7.11 9.57 6.69
N HIS A 321 6.20 9.88 5.78
CA HIS A 321 5.09 10.79 6.01
C HIS A 321 3.82 10.02 6.30
N LYS A 322 2.92 10.58 7.12
CA LYS A 322 1.64 9.94 7.47
C LYS A 322 0.63 9.97 6.33
N ILE A 323 0.81 10.88 5.38
CA ILE A 323 -0.11 11.08 4.25
C ILE A 323 0.71 11.08 2.97
N TYR A 324 0.36 10.15 2.08
CA TYR A 324 0.81 10.14 0.69
C TYR A 324 -0.44 10.18 -0.19
N ILE A 325 -0.53 11.17 -1.07
CA ILE A 325 -1.69 11.31 -1.95
C ILE A 325 -1.70 10.15 -2.95
N GLY A 326 -2.77 9.35 -2.92
CA GLY A 326 -2.98 8.25 -3.86
C GLY A 326 -2.11 7.00 -3.61
N ILE A 327 -1.34 6.96 -2.51
CA ILE A 327 -0.56 5.79 -2.10
C ILE A 327 -1.16 5.20 -0.83
N TYR A 328 -1.48 3.93 -0.90
CA TYR A 328 -1.88 3.10 0.24
C TYR A 328 -0.91 1.95 0.35
N SER A 329 -0.55 1.57 1.56
CA SER A 329 0.20 0.36 1.84
C SER A 329 -0.13 -0.16 3.24
N ASP A 330 0.11 -1.42 3.48
CA ASP A 330 -0.07 -2.03 4.79
C ASP A 330 0.76 -1.32 5.86
N GLY A 331 2.00 -0.93 5.52
CA GLY A 331 2.87 -0.16 6.40
C GLY A 331 2.28 1.19 6.76
N LEU A 332 1.80 1.96 5.78
CA LEU A 332 1.21 3.26 6.03
C LEU A 332 -0.06 3.17 6.90
N PHE A 333 -0.87 2.12 6.72
CA PHE A 333 -2.02 1.88 7.57
C PHE A 333 -1.60 1.71 9.04
N LEU A 334 -0.59 0.89 9.33
CA LEU A 334 -0.12 0.67 10.70
C LEU A 334 0.59 1.89 11.30
N LEU A 335 1.33 2.66 10.50
CA LEU A 335 1.89 3.94 10.92
C LEU A 335 0.80 4.92 11.38
N ASN A 336 -0.33 4.98 10.65
CA ASN A 336 -1.49 5.77 11.05
C ASN A 336 -2.19 5.25 12.32
N LYS A 337 -1.94 3.97 12.70
CA LYS A 337 -2.33 3.38 13.98
C LYS A 337 -1.27 3.57 15.08
N LYS A 338 -0.29 4.48 14.85
CA LYS A 338 0.77 4.89 15.77
C LYS A 338 1.84 3.81 16.06
N PHE A 339 1.99 2.80 15.22
CA PHE A 339 3.15 1.93 15.29
C PHE A 339 4.38 2.65 14.74
N GLN A 340 5.53 2.42 15.36
CA GLN A 340 6.83 2.85 14.83
C GLN A 340 7.37 1.79 13.87
N GLY A 341 8.19 2.19 12.89
CA GLY A 341 8.72 1.20 11.99
C GLY A 341 9.40 1.71 10.74
N LEU A 342 9.48 0.82 9.76
CA LEU A 342 10.20 1.01 8.52
C LEU A 342 9.40 0.46 7.35
N GLY A 343 9.33 1.21 6.25
CA GLY A 343 8.89 0.71 4.95
C GLY A 343 10.08 0.59 4.00
N ALA A 344 10.14 -0.48 3.23
CA ALA A 344 11.10 -0.65 2.13
C ALA A 344 10.34 -0.68 0.80
N GLY A 345 10.70 0.21 -0.13
CA GLY A 345 10.09 0.29 -1.47
C GLY A 345 11.01 0.97 -2.48
N ASP A 346 10.67 0.94 -3.76
CA ASP A 346 11.48 1.52 -4.85
C ASP A 346 10.64 2.42 -5.76
N LYS A 347 10.95 3.72 -5.75
CA LYS A 347 10.30 4.68 -6.66
C LYS A 347 10.58 4.41 -8.15
N SER A 348 11.74 3.84 -8.49
CA SER A 348 12.09 3.56 -9.88
C SER A 348 11.26 2.41 -10.47
N GLY A 349 10.81 1.48 -9.64
CA GLY A 349 9.94 0.37 -10.01
C GLY A 349 8.49 0.78 -10.25
N GLN A 350 8.03 1.89 -9.66
CA GLN A 350 6.62 2.31 -9.67
C GLN A 350 6.02 2.47 -11.08
N MET A 351 6.82 2.80 -12.10
CA MET A 351 6.33 2.93 -13.47
C MET A 351 5.85 1.61 -14.09
N TYR A 352 6.29 0.47 -13.57
CA TYR A 352 5.92 -0.85 -14.06
C TYR A 352 4.78 -1.48 -13.26
N VAL A 353 4.61 -1.07 -12.01
CA VAL A 353 3.60 -1.59 -11.08
C VAL A 353 2.19 -1.48 -11.66
N HIS A 354 1.33 -2.45 -11.37
CA HIS A 354 -0.03 -2.58 -11.88
C HIS A 354 -0.16 -2.74 -13.40
N SER A 355 0.92 -3.16 -14.07
CA SER A 355 0.92 -3.38 -15.52
C SER A 355 1.44 -4.78 -15.90
N ILE A 356 1.30 -5.15 -17.17
CA ILE A 356 1.89 -6.38 -17.72
C ILE A 356 3.43 -6.37 -17.69
N ASN A 357 4.04 -5.19 -17.51
CA ASN A 357 5.48 -4.99 -17.46
C ASN A 357 6.07 -5.13 -16.04
N ASP A 358 5.23 -5.42 -15.05
CA ASP A 358 5.68 -5.77 -13.70
C ASP A 358 6.19 -7.22 -13.68
N THR A 359 7.45 -7.38 -14.07
CA THR A 359 8.09 -8.66 -14.37
C THR A 359 9.45 -8.79 -13.68
N ILE A 360 9.94 -10.02 -13.53
CA ILE A 360 11.16 -10.36 -12.77
C ILE A 360 12.41 -9.64 -13.29
N ASP A 361 12.51 -9.39 -14.59
CA ASP A 361 13.64 -8.69 -15.22
C ASP A 361 13.81 -7.23 -14.75
N LYS A 362 12.82 -6.67 -14.08
CA LYS A 362 12.87 -5.34 -13.47
C LYS A 362 13.50 -5.36 -12.07
N ILE A 363 13.75 -6.53 -11.51
CA ILE A 363 14.25 -6.70 -10.15
C ILE A 363 15.69 -7.20 -10.18
N ASP A 364 16.51 -6.68 -9.28
CA ASP A 364 17.85 -7.24 -9.01
C ASP A 364 17.81 -8.04 -7.69
N PRO A 365 17.91 -9.38 -7.74
CA PRO A 365 17.92 -10.21 -6.54
C PRO A 365 19.06 -9.90 -5.56
N LYS A 366 20.17 -9.32 -6.03
CA LYS A 366 21.26 -8.86 -5.16
C LYS A 366 20.81 -7.72 -4.25
N VAL A 367 19.95 -6.85 -4.77
CA VAL A 367 19.35 -5.75 -3.98
C VAL A 367 18.43 -6.30 -2.89
N LEU A 368 17.60 -7.29 -3.21
CA LEU A 368 16.75 -7.98 -2.22
C LEU A 368 17.59 -8.66 -1.13
N LYS A 369 18.69 -9.34 -1.53
CA LYS A 369 19.65 -9.92 -0.58
C LYS A 369 20.26 -8.87 0.34
N LYS A 370 20.69 -7.73 -0.20
CA LYS A 370 21.24 -6.61 0.58
C LYS A 370 20.20 -6.05 1.57
N LEU A 371 18.95 -5.91 1.15
CA LEU A 371 17.86 -5.51 2.05
C LEU A 371 17.69 -6.52 3.19
N CYS A 372 17.63 -7.81 2.91
CA CYS A 372 17.52 -8.83 3.95
C CYS A 372 18.72 -8.80 4.92
N GLN A 373 19.94 -8.59 4.42
CA GLN A 373 21.13 -8.43 5.25
C GLN A 373 21.02 -7.18 6.14
N PHE A 374 20.61 -6.05 5.58
CA PHE A 374 20.36 -4.83 6.34
C PHE A 374 19.36 -5.08 7.48
N ILE A 375 18.23 -5.73 7.18
CA ILE A 375 17.21 -6.02 8.19
C ILE A 375 17.78 -6.91 9.30
N THR A 376 18.60 -7.91 8.98
CA THR A 376 19.22 -8.76 10.04
C THR A 376 20.16 -7.96 10.95
N ILE A 377 20.86 -6.97 10.41
CA ILE A 377 21.73 -6.07 11.20
C ILE A 377 20.87 -5.13 12.06
N LEU A 378 19.84 -4.53 11.47
CA LEU A 378 18.92 -3.62 12.16
C LEU A 378 18.23 -4.33 13.35
N LEU A 379 17.70 -5.54 13.11
CA LEU A 379 17.04 -6.29 14.18
C LEU A 379 17.98 -6.60 15.35
N LYS A 380 19.26 -6.90 15.05
CA LYS A 380 20.29 -7.08 16.11
C LYS A 380 20.61 -5.79 16.84
N ASP A 381 20.57 -4.63 16.15
CA ASP A 381 20.80 -3.33 16.80
C ASP A 381 19.64 -2.96 17.73
N ILE A 382 18.40 -3.29 17.36
CA ILE A 382 17.19 -3.04 18.16
C ILE A 382 17.10 -3.98 19.36
N ASP A 383 17.64 -5.20 19.24
CA ASP A 383 17.53 -6.27 20.25
C ASP A 383 18.50 -6.07 21.43
N LYS A 384 19.45 -5.13 21.31
CA LYS A 384 20.37 -4.76 22.42
C LYS A 384 19.66 -3.99 23.52
#